data_ca049201e9d589a4d424dca60e1f3754
#
_entry.id   ca049201e9d589a4d424dca60e1f3754
#
_cell.length_a   1.000
_cell.length_b   1.000
_cell.length_c   1.000
_cell.angle_alpha   90.00
_cell.angle_beta   90.00
_cell.angle_gamma   90.00
#
_symmetry.space_group_name_H-M   'P 1'
#
loop_
_entity.id
_entity.type
_entity.pdbx_description
1 polymer ?
#
loop_
_entity_poly.entity_id
_entity_poly.type
_entity_poly.pdbx_seq_one_letter_code
_entity_poly.pdbx_strand_id
1 'polypeptide(L)'
;FVMKKEFFSQLEKILYETDERRKFAEFKHFYEDFKAFKFDFDFGQKALLKSTLRPNLRIKEALKIRRVRTLSSNEALAKMLHSIAHIEFCAINLALDSTYRFRGLERCYYEDWLEVADEEIKHFSLLKQALNELGFKYGDFEVHINLENALQATAHSLKLRMGVVHRGLEARGLDANPFVVRKLQNTTHP
;
A
#
# COMPACT_ATOMS: atom_id res chain seq x y z
N PHE A 1 -1.83 36.62 2.52
CA PHE A 1 -1.49 35.57 1.53
C PHE A 1 -0.96 34.38 2.30
N VAL A 2 -1.71 33.29 2.36
CA VAL A 2 -1.20 32.00 2.87
C VAL A 2 -0.35 31.43 1.73
N MET A 3 0.95 31.27 1.94
CA MET A 3 1.82 30.58 1.00
C MET A 3 1.35 29.12 0.89
N LYS A 4 0.93 28.72 -0.29
CA LYS A 4 0.56 27.32 -0.56
C LYS A 4 1.81 26.44 -0.56
N LYS A 5 1.65 25.21 -0.14
CA LYS A 5 2.71 24.19 -0.17
C LYS A 5 2.79 23.58 -1.57
N GLU A 6 3.97 23.16 -2.01
CA GLU A 6 4.08 22.45 -3.27
C GLU A 6 3.69 20.96 -3.08
N PHE A 7 2.72 20.51 -3.87
CA PHE A 7 2.05 19.22 -3.72
C PHE A 7 3.02 18.04 -3.83
N PHE A 8 3.78 17.97 -4.91
CA PHE A 8 4.63 16.80 -5.18
C PHE A 8 5.83 16.73 -4.24
N SER A 9 6.39 17.85 -3.80
CA SER A 9 7.48 17.85 -2.82
C SER A 9 7.03 17.37 -1.44
N GLN A 10 5.78 17.66 -1.05
CA GLN A 10 5.24 17.12 0.20
C GLN A 10 4.91 15.64 0.07
N LEU A 11 4.32 15.24 -1.05
CA LEU A 11 4.00 13.83 -1.32
C LEU A 11 5.26 12.96 -1.39
N GLU A 12 6.35 13.47 -1.98
CA GLU A 12 7.64 12.78 -2.08
C GLU A 12 8.18 12.42 -0.69
N LYS A 13 8.08 13.31 0.30
CA LYS A 13 8.51 13.04 1.68
C LYS A 13 7.74 11.86 2.27
N ILE A 14 6.42 11.86 2.10
CA ILE A 14 5.56 10.78 2.58
C ILE A 14 5.90 9.48 1.88
N LEU A 15 6.12 9.52 0.57
CA LEU A 15 6.43 8.34 -0.23
C LEU A 15 7.75 7.69 0.22
N TYR A 16 8.78 8.49 0.57
CA TYR A 16 10.07 8.01 1.05
C TYR A 16 10.10 7.67 2.55
N GLU A 17 9.11 8.06 3.33
CA GLU A 17 9.04 7.66 4.74
C GLU A 17 8.82 6.14 4.85
N THR A 18 9.69 5.46 5.58
CA THR A 18 9.67 4.00 5.75
C THR A 18 9.08 3.55 7.09
N ASP A 19 8.96 4.46 8.06
CA ASP A 19 8.22 4.20 9.29
C ASP A 19 6.72 4.40 9.04
N GLU A 20 5.95 3.33 9.18
CA GLU A 20 4.53 3.36 8.85
C GLU A 20 3.72 4.34 9.70
N ARG A 21 4.09 4.57 10.98
CA ARG A 21 3.35 5.49 11.85
C ARG A 21 3.54 6.92 11.38
N ARG A 22 4.79 7.30 11.07
CA ARG A 22 5.11 8.63 10.54
C ARG A 22 4.50 8.84 9.17
N LYS A 23 4.65 7.86 8.26
CA LYS A 23 4.05 7.89 6.92
C LYS A 23 2.55 8.16 6.99
N PHE A 24 1.81 7.45 7.83
CA PHE A 24 0.35 7.60 7.93
C PHE A 24 -0.07 8.91 8.61
N ALA A 25 0.65 9.36 9.62
CA ALA A 25 0.40 10.66 10.25
C ALA A 25 0.63 11.82 9.27
N GLU A 26 1.74 11.80 8.52
CA GLU A 26 2.04 12.80 7.51
C GLU A 26 1.04 12.76 6.36
N PHE A 27 0.65 11.55 5.90
CA PHE A 27 -0.38 11.40 4.87
C PHE A 27 -1.72 11.98 5.29
N LYS A 28 -2.16 11.74 6.52
CA LYS A 28 -3.42 12.29 7.04
C LYS A 28 -3.46 13.82 6.95
N HIS A 29 -2.41 14.49 7.43
CA HIS A 29 -2.30 15.95 7.33
C HIS A 29 -2.23 16.44 5.88
N PHE A 30 -1.49 15.74 5.05
CA PHE A 30 -1.38 16.03 3.62
C PHE A 30 -2.75 15.92 2.92
N TYR A 31 -3.50 14.86 3.20
CA TYR A 31 -4.81 14.63 2.58
C TYR A 31 -5.85 15.66 3.05
N GLU A 32 -5.81 16.07 4.32
CA GLU A 32 -6.64 17.18 4.82
C GLU A 32 -6.29 18.49 4.12
N ASP A 33 -5.00 18.82 3.95
CA ASP A 33 -4.54 19.99 3.24
C ASP A 33 -4.91 19.94 1.74
N PHE A 34 -4.87 18.77 1.11
CA PHE A 34 -5.33 18.58 -0.26
C PHE A 34 -6.83 18.87 -0.42
N LYS A 35 -7.66 18.32 0.44
CA LYS A 35 -9.11 18.60 0.45
C LYS A 35 -9.43 20.06 0.71
N ALA A 36 -8.61 20.73 1.49
CA ALA A 36 -8.72 22.17 1.79
C ALA A 36 -8.10 23.09 0.72
N PHE A 37 -7.69 22.58 -0.45
CA PHE A 37 -7.10 23.34 -1.56
C PHE A 37 -5.85 24.16 -1.19
N LYS A 38 -5.02 23.66 -0.27
CA LYS A 38 -3.83 24.34 0.24
C LYS A 38 -2.56 24.07 -0.57
N PHE A 39 -2.65 23.36 -1.70
CA PHE A 39 -1.50 23.04 -2.54
C PHE A 39 -1.49 23.80 -3.86
N ASP A 40 -0.27 24.12 -4.29
CA ASP A 40 0.06 24.44 -5.68
C ASP A 40 0.74 23.21 -6.32
N PHE A 41 0.61 23.06 -7.62
CA PHE A 41 1.11 21.91 -8.38
C PHE A 41 2.23 22.35 -9.32
N ASP A 42 3.45 21.87 -9.05
CA ASP A 42 4.56 21.97 -10.00
C ASP A 42 4.66 20.65 -10.79
N PHE A 43 4.22 20.69 -12.05
CA PHE A 43 4.23 19.52 -12.93
C PHE A 43 5.60 19.16 -13.50
N GLY A 44 6.68 19.83 -13.10
CA GLY A 44 8.04 19.43 -13.45
C GLY A 44 8.31 17.96 -13.10
N GLN A 45 8.97 17.22 -14.02
CA GLN A 45 9.17 15.78 -13.84
C GLN A 45 10.28 15.49 -12.87
N LYS A 46 10.00 14.67 -11.85
CA LYS A 46 11.00 13.99 -11.02
C LYS A 46 10.73 12.49 -11.07
N ALA A 47 11.79 11.71 -11.19
CA ALA A 47 11.70 10.25 -11.18
C ALA A 47 11.93 9.72 -9.76
N LEU A 48 11.06 8.86 -9.29
CA LEU A 48 11.25 8.09 -8.07
C LEU A 48 12.11 6.86 -8.41
N LEU A 49 13.29 6.75 -7.80
CA LEU A 49 14.26 5.69 -8.09
C LEU A 49 14.51 4.73 -6.93
N LYS A 50 13.89 4.96 -5.75
CA LYS A 50 14.12 4.18 -4.54
C LYS A 50 12.91 3.35 -4.17
N SER A 51 13.16 2.18 -3.58
CA SER A 51 12.12 1.42 -2.89
C SER A 51 11.62 2.22 -1.67
N THR A 52 10.31 2.18 -1.46
CA THR A 52 9.62 2.81 -0.34
C THR A 52 9.22 1.81 0.74
N LEU A 53 9.71 0.56 0.62
CA LEU A 53 9.50 -0.48 1.60
C LEU A 53 10.40 -0.31 2.82
N ARG A 54 9.95 -0.82 3.94
CA ARG A 54 10.72 -0.87 5.20
C ARG A 54 12.02 -1.66 4.99
N PRO A 55 13.20 -1.13 5.39
CA PRO A 55 14.48 -1.78 5.12
C PRO A 55 14.67 -3.15 5.80
N ASN A 56 13.97 -3.39 6.92
CA ASN A 56 14.12 -4.60 7.74
C ASN A 56 13.08 -5.69 7.45
N LEU A 57 12.32 -5.58 6.36
CA LEU A 57 11.43 -6.65 5.92
C LEU A 57 12.25 -7.85 5.40
N ARG A 58 11.84 -9.06 5.78
CA ARG A 58 12.44 -10.31 5.30
C ARG A 58 11.87 -10.67 3.93
N ILE A 59 12.54 -10.19 2.87
CA ILE A 59 12.08 -10.39 1.49
C ILE A 59 12.50 -11.76 0.99
N LYS A 60 11.58 -12.48 0.35
CA LYS A 60 11.78 -13.78 -0.27
C LYS A 60 11.01 -13.88 -1.58
N GLU A 61 11.48 -14.71 -2.49
CA GLU A 61 10.74 -15.03 -3.72
C GLU A 61 9.38 -15.65 -3.40
N ALA A 62 8.32 -15.20 -4.07
CA ALA A 62 6.95 -15.65 -3.78
C ALA A 62 6.77 -17.18 -3.81
N LEU A 63 7.47 -17.87 -4.72
CA LEU A 63 7.43 -19.33 -4.83
C LEU A 63 8.11 -20.06 -3.67
N LYS A 64 9.01 -19.39 -2.95
CA LYS A 64 9.73 -19.92 -1.78
C LYS A 64 9.02 -19.64 -0.47
N ILE A 65 7.99 -18.79 -0.46
CA ILE A 65 7.18 -18.53 0.74
C ILE A 65 6.17 -19.67 0.90
N ARG A 66 6.26 -20.38 2.02
CA ARG A 66 5.36 -21.48 2.33
C ARG A 66 3.94 -20.97 2.58
N ARG A 67 3.01 -21.32 1.70
CA ARG A 67 1.60 -20.96 1.85
C ARG A 67 0.96 -21.67 3.03
N VAL A 68 0.21 -20.92 3.83
CA VAL A 68 -0.61 -21.48 4.91
C VAL A 68 -1.77 -22.27 4.29
N ARG A 69 -1.83 -23.57 4.61
CA ARG A 69 -2.89 -24.48 4.10
C ARG A 69 -4.11 -24.49 5.02
N THR A 70 -3.88 -24.52 6.33
CA THR A 70 -4.92 -24.55 7.35
C THR A 70 -4.65 -23.47 8.40
N LEU A 71 -5.69 -22.90 8.99
CA LEU A 71 -5.60 -21.86 10.03
C LEU A 71 -5.80 -22.50 11.42
N SER A 72 -5.09 -23.59 11.71
CA SER A 72 -5.25 -24.37 12.95
C SER A 72 -4.46 -23.82 14.14
N SER A 73 -3.71 -22.74 13.97
CA SER A 73 -2.95 -22.10 15.05
C SER A 73 -2.91 -20.58 14.86
N ASN A 74 -2.70 -19.84 15.95
CA ASN A 74 -2.52 -18.39 15.92
C ASN A 74 -1.38 -17.96 14.98
N GLU A 75 -0.29 -18.74 14.95
CA GLU A 75 0.82 -18.45 14.03
C GLU A 75 0.41 -18.62 12.55
N ALA A 76 -0.38 -19.65 12.24
CA ALA A 76 -0.86 -19.86 10.87
C ALA A 76 -1.81 -18.73 10.43
N LEU A 77 -2.71 -18.30 11.29
CA LEU A 77 -3.58 -17.15 11.07
C LEU A 77 -2.76 -15.87 10.93
N ALA A 78 -1.81 -15.63 11.83
CA ALA A 78 -0.93 -14.46 11.79
C ALA A 78 -0.10 -14.40 10.49
N LYS A 79 0.43 -15.52 10.00
CA LYS A 79 1.13 -15.57 8.69
C LYS A 79 0.23 -15.15 7.53
N MET A 80 -1.03 -15.56 7.54
CA MET A 80 -1.99 -15.18 6.52
C MET A 80 -2.31 -13.68 6.61
N LEU A 81 -2.67 -13.17 7.79
CA LEU A 81 -2.97 -11.75 8.00
C LEU A 81 -1.77 -10.86 7.68
N HIS A 82 -0.57 -11.29 8.05
CA HIS A 82 0.66 -10.57 7.72
C HIS A 82 0.90 -10.47 6.21
N SER A 83 0.63 -11.55 5.47
CA SER A 83 0.74 -11.54 4.01
C SER A 83 -0.24 -10.57 3.37
N ILE A 84 -1.47 -10.51 3.87
CA ILE A 84 -2.49 -9.56 3.39
C ILE A 84 -2.07 -8.14 3.78
N ALA A 85 -1.67 -7.89 5.03
CA ALA A 85 -1.20 -6.59 5.47
C ALA A 85 -0.03 -6.06 4.62
N HIS A 86 0.85 -6.96 4.16
CA HIS A 86 1.93 -6.56 3.26
C HIS A 86 1.42 -6.14 1.87
N ILE A 87 0.39 -6.80 1.36
CA ILE A 87 -0.26 -6.39 0.10
C ILE A 87 -0.86 -5.00 0.23
N GLU A 88 -1.60 -4.72 1.32
CA GLU A 88 -2.18 -3.39 1.58
C GLU A 88 -1.10 -2.32 1.72
N PHE A 89 0.01 -2.62 2.42
CA PHE A 89 1.13 -1.68 2.51
C PHE A 89 1.76 -1.37 1.15
N CYS A 90 1.90 -2.37 0.30
CA CYS A 90 2.36 -2.16 -1.08
C CYS A 90 1.33 -1.38 -1.92
N ALA A 91 0.03 -1.58 -1.68
CA ALA A 91 -1.04 -0.83 -2.36
C ALA A 91 -1.04 0.66 -1.95
N ILE A 92 -0.77 0.97 -0.67
CA ILE A 92 -0.55 2.37 -0.22
C ILE A 92 0.60 3.00 -1.02
N ASN A 93 1.75 2.35 -1.09
CA ASN A 93 2.89 2.87 -1.82
C ASN A 93 2.61 3.00 -3.33
N LEU A 94 1.85 2.07 -3.89
CA LEU A 94 1.41 2.13 -5.28
C LEU A 94 0.51 3.34 -5.55
N ALA A 95 -0.45 3.61 -4.69
CA ALA A 95 -1.35 4.75 -4.81
C ALA A 95 -0.57 6.07 -4.71
N LEU A 96 0.32 6.20 -3.72
CA LEU A 96 1.18 7.36 -3.55
C LEU A 96 2.15 7.55 -4.72
N ASP A 97 2.78 6.47 -5.23
CA ASP A 97 3.66 6.52 -6.41
C ASP A 97 2.89 6.93 -7.66
N SER A 98 1.67 6.42 -7.87
CA SER A 98 0.82 6.80 -9.00
C SER A 98 0.46 8.28 -8.95
N THR A 99 0.09 8.78 -7.78
CA THR A 99 -0.17 10.21 -7.53
C THR A 99 1.07 11.08 -7.79
N TYR A 100 2.25 10.63 -7.37
CA TYR A 100 3.49 11.38 -7.51
C TYR A 100 4.05 11.39 -8.94
N ARG A 101 3.99 10.23 -9.61
CA ARG A 101 4.71 9.97 -10.85
C ARG A 101 4.01 10.52 -12.08
N PHE A 102 2.70 10.38 -12.15
CA PHE A 102 1.92 10.79 -13.33
C PHE A 102 1.38 12.19 -13.12
N ARG A 103 2.09 13.17 -13.68
CA ARG A 103 1.84 14.60 -13.50
C ARG A 103 1.10 15.21 -14.67
N GLY A 104 0.52 16.40 -14.47
CA GLY A 104 -0.21 17.13 -15.50
C GLY A 104 -1.59 16.56 -15.80
N LEU A 105 -2.17 15.80 -14.87
CA LEU A 105 -3.51 15.25 -14.96
C LEU A 105 -4.53 16.12 -14.23
N GLU A 106 -5.79 15.88 -14.48
CA GLU A 106 -6.90 16.55 -13.80
C GLU A 106 -6.87 16.26 -12.27
N ARG A 107 -7.38 17.20 -11.49
CA ARG A 107 -7.39 17.09 -10.03
C ARG A 107 -8.07 15.80 -9.53
N CYS A 108 -9.15 15.37 -10.19
CA CYS A 108 -9.87 14.14 -9.83
C CYS A 108 -8.98 12.89 -9.87
N TYR A 109 -7.99 12.83 -10.78
CA TYR A 109 -7.03 11.74 -10.79
C TYR A 109 -6.22 11.64 -9.48
N TYR A 110 -5.77 12.78 -8.96
CA TYR A 110 -5.03 12.81 -7.68
C TYR A 110 -5.96 12.52 -6.51
N GLU A 111 -7.19 12.99 -6.56
CA GLU A 111 -8.21 12.76 -5.56
C GLU A 111 -8.53 11.27 -5.41
N ASP A 112 -8.81 10.59 -6.52
CA ASP A 112 -9.10 9.15 -6.56
C ASP A 112 -7.95 8.32 -5.97
N TRP A 113 -6.69 8.61 -6.36
CA TRP A 113 -5.54 7.87 -5.83
C TRP A 113 -5.24 8.16 -4.36
N LEU A 114 -5.48 9.38 -3.90
CA LEU A 114 -5.34 9.71 -2.48
C LEU A 114 -6.45 9.07 -1.64
N GLU A 115 -7.65 8.95 -2.17
CA GLU A 115 -8.75 8.20 -1.54
C GLU A 115 -8.39 6.72 -1.41
N VAL A 116 -7.88 6.09 -2.47
CA VAL A 116 -7.36 4.71 -2.42
C VAL A 116 -6.28 4.58 -1.34
N ALA A 117 -5.31 5.50 -1.27
CA ALA A 117 -4.28 5.45 -0.23
C ALA A 117 -4.86 5.55 1.19
N ASP A 118 -5.90 6.37 1.41
CA ASP A 118 -6.57 6.50 2.71
C ASP A 118 -7.30 5.21 3.10
N GLU A 119 -7.95 4.55 2.15
CA GLU A 119 -8.61 3.27 2.37
C GLU A 119 -7.63 2.15 2.68
N GLU A 120 -6.54 2.04 1.94
CA GLU A 120 -5.52 1.01 2.16
C GLU A 120 -4.77 1.21 3.48
N ILE A 121 -4.61 2.45 3.95
CA ILE A 121 -4.09 2.75 5.29
C ILE A 121 -5.04 2.20 6.37
N LYS A 122 -6.35 2.31 6.19
CA LYS A 122 -7.35 1.75 7.12
C LYS A 122 -7.28 0.22 7.12
N HIS A 123 -7.26 -0.42 5.95
CA HIS A 123 -7.14 -1.87 5.81
C HIS A 123 -5.86 -2.40 6.47
N PHE A 124 -4.71 -1.81 6.17
CA PHE A 124 -3.45 -2.17 6.81
C PHE A 124 -3.50 -2.01 8.34
N SER A 125 -4.09 -0.93 8.83
CA SER A 125 -4.18 -0.65 10.26
C SER A 125 -5.02 -1.68 11.01
N LEU A 126 -6.15 -2.09 10.44
CA LEU A 126 -7.01 -3.16 10.98
C LEU A 126 -6.27 -4.50 11.01
N LEU A 127 -5.59 -4.87 9.92
CA LEU A 127 -4.82 -6.11 9.84
C LEU A 127 -3.64 -6.11 10.84
N LYS A 128 -2.98 -4.97 10.99
CA LYS A 128 -1.91 -4.80 11.99
C LYS A 128 -2.43 -4.92 13.42
N GLN A 129 -3.62 -4.40 13.71
CA GLN A 129 -4.26 -4.59 15.01
C GLN A 129 -4.55 -6.07 15.26
N ALA A 130 -5.17 -6.77 14.31
CA ALA A 130 -5.44 -8.20 14.43
C ALA A 130 -4.16 -9.04 14.61
N LEU A 131 -3.06 -8.69 13.94
CA LEU A 131 -1.75 -9.30 14.17
C LEU A 131 -1.27 -9.12 15.62
N ASN A 132 -1.39 -7.91 16.16
CA ASN A 132 -0.98 -7.62 17.54
C ASN A 132 -1.81 -8.41 18.56
N GLU A 133 -3.11 -8.59 18.34
CA GLU A 133 -4.01 -9.40 19.16
C GLU A 133 -3.60 -10.88 19.20
N LEU A 134 -3.04 -11.37 18.09
CA LEU A 134 -2.45 -12.73 18.01
C LEU A 134 -1.04 -12.82 18.60
N GLY A 135 -0.45 -11.72 19.08
CA GLY A 135 0.90 -11.66 19.63
C GLY A 135 2.02 -11.50 18.61
N PHE A 136 1.70 -11.12 17.37
CA PHE A 136 2.65 -10.93 16.26
C PHE A 136 2.66 -9.49 15.77
N LYS A 137 3.71 -9.13 15.00
CA LYS A 137 3.89 -7.79 14.44
C LYS A 137 4.11 -7.84 12.93
N TYR A 138 3.75 -6.75 12.25
CA TYR A 138 4.13 -6.59 10.86
C TYR A 138 5.66 -6.53 10.73
N GLY A 139 6.22 -7.41 9.89
CA GLY A 139 7.65 -7.68 9.75
C GLY A 139 8.12 -8.99 10.36
N ASP A 140 7.30 -9.69 11.16
CA ASP A 140 7.68 -10.96 11.80
C ASP A 140 7.78 -12.14 10.82
N PHE A 141 7.15 -12.03 9.66
CA PHE A 141 7.16 -13.09 8.66
C PHE A 141 7.74 -12.61 7.32
N GLU A 142 8.11 -13.58 6.48
CA GLU A 142 8.64 -13.33 5.14
C GLU A 142 7.57 -12.75 4.22
N VAL A 143 7.99 -11.83 3.33
CA VAL A 143 7.14 -11.18 2.33
C VAL A 143 7.76 -11.29 0.95
N HIS A 144 6.96 -11.08 -0.09
CA HIS A 144 7.45 -10.97 -1.47
C HIS A 144 7.18 -9.57 -2.02
N ILE A 145 7.99 -9.15 -2.99
CA ILE A 145 7.93 -7.82 -3.60
C ILE A 145 7.32 -7.81 -5.01
N ASN A 146 6.41 -8.74 -5.31
CA ASN A 146 5.83 -8.82 -6.66
C ASN A 146 5.05 -7.56 -7.04
N LEU A 147 4.34 -6.94 -6.10
CA LEU A 147 3.61 -5.70 -6.34
C LEU A 147 4.57 -4.52 -6.52
N GLU A 148 5.65 -4.45 -5.74
CA GLU A 148 6.72 -3.47 -5.92
C GLU A 148 7.40 -3.61 -7.30
N ASN A 149 7.69 -4.85 -7.72
CA ASN A 149 8.24 -5.12 -9.05
C ASN A 149 7.29 -4.67 -10.17
N ALA A 150 5.98 -4.93 -10.03
CA ALA A 150 4.97 -4.48 -10.98
C ALA A 150 4.87 -2.94 -11.02
N LEU A 151 4.97 -2.28 -9.87
CA LEU A 151 5.03 -0.82 -9.74
C LEU A 151 6.22 -0.26 -10.52
N GLN A 152 7.41 -0.82 -10.35
CA GLN A 152 8.61 -0.38 -11.07
C GLN A 152 8.51 -0.67 -12.58
N ALA A 153 8.03 -1.85 -12.97
CA ALA A 153 7.88 -2.23 -14.37
C ALA A 153 6.90 -1.33 -15.14
N THR A 154 5.92 -0.74 -14.46
CA THR A 154 4.90 0.14 -15.06
C THR A 154 5.19 1.63 -14.85
N ALA A 155 6.32 1.98 -14.25
CA ALA A 155 6.69 3.35 -13.88
C ALA A 155 6.70 4.36 -15.02
N HIS A 156 6.91 3.88 -16.25
CA HIS A 156 7.04 4.71 -17.46
C HIS A 156 5.71 4.96 -18.19
N SER A 157 4.60 4.35 -17.77
CA SER A 157 3.33 4.45 -18.51
C SER A 157 2.11 4.30 -17.59
N LEU A 158 1.32 5.38 -17.51
CA LEU A 158 0.03 5.36 -16.81
C LEU A 158 -0.91 4.26 -17.37
N LYS A 159 -0.95 4.10 -18.68
CA LYS A 159 -1.80 3.06 -19.32
C LYS A 159 -1.41 1.66 -18.87
N LEU A 160 -0.11 1.35 -18.78
CA LEU A 160 0.37 0.08 -18.29
C LEU A 160 0.10 -0.06 -16.78
N ARG A 161 0.29 1.01 -15.99
CA ARG A 161 -0.03 1.03 -14.57
C ARG A 161 -1.50 0.66 -14.34
N MET A 162 -2.41 1.31 -15.01
CA MET A 162 -3.85 1.05 -14.90
C MET A 162 -4.22 -0.36 -15.38
N GLY A 163 -3.65 -0.84 -16.48
CA GLY A 163 -3.96 -2.16 -17.04
C GLY A 163 -3.40 -3.31 -16.24
N VAL A 164 -2.12 -3.24 -15.85
CA VAL A 164 -1.41 -4.36 -15.21
C VAL A 164 -1.66 -4.38 -13.70
N VAL A 165 -1.55 -3.24 -13.04
CA VAL A 165 -1.58 -3.18 -11.60
C VAL A 165 -3.01 -3.06 -11.10
N HIS A 166 -3.72 -2.01 -11.52
CA HIS A 166 -5.07 -1.75 -11.01
C HIS A 166 -6.06 -2.86 -11.43
N ARG A 167 -6.21 -3.12 -12.72
CA ARG A 167 -7.15 -4.16 -13.18
C ARG A 167 -6.67 -5.59 -12.97
N GLY A 168 -5.39 -5.86 -13.23
CA GLY A 168 -4.86 -7.22 -13.18
C GLY A 168 -4.71 -7.78 -11.77
N LEU A 169 -4.28 -6.97 -10.81
CA LEU A 169 -4.03 -7.41 -9.44
C LEU A 169 -5.31 -7.34 -8.58
N GLU A 170 -6.17 -6.34 -8.78
CA GLU A 170 -7.47 -6.28 -8.10
C GLU A 170 -8.40 -7.40 -8.53
N ALA A 171 -8.49 -7.71 -9.83
CA ALA A 171 -9.26 -8.86 -10.30
C ALA A 171 -8.82 -10.16 -9.63
N ARG A 172 -7.50 -10.38 -9.47
CA ARG A 172 -6.97 -11.54 -8.71
C ARG A 172 -7.32 -11.48 -7.22
N GLY A 173 -7.36 -10.29 -6.63
CA GLY A 173 -7.80 -10.09 -5.24
C GLY A 173 -9.25 -10.51 -5.07
N LEU A 174 -10.14 -10.04 -5.93
CA LEU A 174 -11.56 -10.42 -5.93
C LEU A 174 -11.76 -11.93 -6.08
N ASP A 175 -11.02 -12.59 -6.97
CA ASP A 175 -11.05 -14.04 -7.13
C ASP A 175 -10.53 -14.80 -5.91
N ALA A 176 -9.57 -14.22 -5.18
CA ALA A 176 -8.98 -14.84 -3.99
C ALA A 176 -9.82 -14.65 -2.72
N ASN A 177 -10.61 -13.57 -2.62
CA ASN A 177 -11.41 -13.23 -1.44
C ASN A 177 -12.35 -14.36 -0.96
N PRO A 178 -13.10 -15.09 -1.81
CA PRO A 178 -13.94 -16.19 -1.36
C PRO A 178 -13.15 -17.31 -0.67
N PHE A 179 -11.90 -17.55 -1.08
CA PHE A 179 -11.02 -18.54 -0.44
C PHE A 179 -10.53 -18.06 0.94
N VAL A 180 -10.21 -16.77 1.06
CA VAL A 180 -9.80 -16.15 2.34
C VAL A 180 -10.96 -16.18 3.33
N VAL A 181 -12.15 -15.71 2.92
CA VAL A 181 -13.37 -15.73 3.74
C VAL A 181 -13.70 -17.15 4.23
N ARG A 182 -13.67 -18.14 3.32
CA ARG A 182 -13.94 -19.54 3.66
C ARG A 182 -12.93 -20.12 4.66
N LYS A 183 -11.67 -19.73 4.57
CA LYS A 183 -10.63 -20.13 5.53
C LYS A 183 -10.88 -19.51 6.90
N LEU A 184 -11.25 -18.23 6.94
CA LEU A 184 -11.54 -17.51 8.18
C LEU A 184 -12.79 -18.04 8.89
N GLN A 185 -13.84 -18.37 8.16
CA GLN A 185 -15.08 -18.97 8.71
C GLN A 185 -14.84 -20.30 9.43
N ASN A 186 -13.78 -21.02 9.10
CA ASN A 186 -13.39 -22.27 9.73
C ASN A 186 -12.41 -22.10 10.90
N THR A 187 -12.17 -20.88 11.35
CA THR A 187 -11.35 -20.63 12.55
C THR A 187 -12.23 -20.53 13.80
N THR A 188 -11.71 -20.99 14.93
CA THR A 188 -12.35 -20.82 16.25
C THR A 188 -12.03 -19.46 16.87
N HIS A 189 -11.35 -18.59 16.15
CA HIS A 189 -11.02 -17.23 16.59
C HIS A 189 -12.23 -16.32 16.39
N PRO A 190 -12.61 -15.51 17.40
CA PRO A 190 -13.69 -14.54 17.29
C PRO A 190 -13.40 -13.46 16.25
#